data_1f4a631ff95912dc031683c231f3bd07
#
_entry.id   1f4a631ff95912dc031683c231f3bd07
#
_cell.length_a   1.000
_cell.length_b   1.000
_cell.length_c   1.000
_cell.angle_alpha   90.00
_cell.angle_beta   90.00
_cell.angle_gamma   90.00
#
_symmetry.space_group_name_H-M   'P 1'
#
loop_
_entity.id
_entity.type
_entity.pdbx_description
1 polymer ?
#
loop_
_entity_poly.entity_id
_entity_poly.type
_entity_poly.pdbx_seq_one_letter_code
_entity_poly.pdbx_strand_id
1 'polypeptide(L)'
;TEIYTLSLHDALPIYSPRRIAEEIVPAVQQGVQVAIVVGGGNFFRGAELQQAGIDRSRGDYMGMLGTVMNCLALQDFLEQEGQATRVQTAITMGQVAEPYIPLKAIRHLEKGRVVIFGAGAGMPYFSTDTVSIQRSLEIHCDEVLMGKNGVDGVYTADPRKDENAKRFETLSYNRALVDNLAVMDASAQSLGR
;
A
#
# COMPACT_ATOMS: atom_id res chain seq x y z
N THR A 1 1.31 7.43 14.06
CA THR A 1 1.27 7.45 12.57
C THR A 1 0.73 6.13 12.08
N GLU A 2 -0.29 6.16 11.24
CA GLU A 2 -0.85 4.96 10.62
C GLU A 2 -0.43 4.90 9.15
N ILE A 3 -0.17 3.70 8.64
CA ILE A 3 0.08 3.48 7.23
C ILE A 3 -1.06 2.65 6.63
N TYR A 4 -1.59 3.11 5.52
CA TYR A 4 -2.65 2.43 4.77
C TYR A 4 -2.07 1.81 3.50
N THR A 5 -2.24 0.49 3.36
CA THR A 5 -1.95 -0.20 2.11
C THR A 5 -3.24 -0.37 1.33
N LEU A 6 -3.29 0.21 0.14
CA LEU A 6 -4.48 0.16 -0.70
C LEU A 6 -4.20 -0.67 -1.95
N SER A 7 -4.95 -1.76 -2.08
CA SER A 7 -5.00 -2.57 -3.30
C SER A 7 -6.23 -2.19 -4.10
N LEU A 8 -6.03 -1.39 -5.15
CA LEU A 8 -7.11 -0.92 -6.06
C LEU A 8 -7.40 -2.00 -7.11
N HIS A 9 -8.18 -3.04 -6.76
CA HIS A 9 -8.31 -4.20 -7.62
C HIS A 9 -9.41 -4.16 -8.68
N ASP A 10 -10.54 -3.47 -8.48
CA ASP A 10 -11.74 -3.71 -9.29
C ASP A 10 -12.55 -2.46 -9.69
N ALA A 11 -12.01 -1.25 -9.54
CA ALA A 11 -12.70 -0.05 -9.98
C ALA A 11 -11.92 0.65 -11.09
N LEU A 12 -12.63 1.35 -11.97
CA LEU A 12 -12.03 2.34 -12.84
C LEU A 12 -11.12 3.23 -11.98
N PRO A 13 -9.89 3.57 -12.46
CA PRO A 13 -8.84 4.21 -11.64
C PRO A 13 -9.27 5.48 -10.90
N ILE A 14 -10.40 6.06 -11.26
CA ILE A 14 -10.86 7.37 -10.78
C ILE A 14 -11.86 7.29 -9.62
N TYR A 15 -12.68 6.23 -9.50
CA TYR A 15 -13.74 6.19 -8.48
C TYR A 15 -13.28 5.68 -7.12
N SER A 16 -12.33 4.75 -7.09
CA SER A 16 -11.77 4.24 -5.83
C SER A 16 -10.97 5.27 -5.04
N PRO A 17 -10.10 6.10 -5.65
CA PRO A 17 -9.35 7.13 -4.93
C PRO A 17 -10.24 8.18 -4.25
N ARG A 18 -11.37 8.57 -4.86
CA ARG A 18 -12.32 9.51 -4.23
C ARG A 18 -12.88 8.95 -2.93
N ARG A 19 -13.42 7.73 -2.97
CA ARG A 19 -13.98 7.08 -1.78
C ARG A 19 -12.94 6.92 -0.67
N ILE A 20 -11.71 6.57 -1.04
CA ILE A 20 -10.60 6.47 -0.10
C ILE A 20 -10.30 7.82 0.54
N ALA A 21 -10.29 8.91 -0.23
CA ALA A 21 -10.09 10.25 0.30
C ALA A 21 -11.19 10.63 1.31
N GLU A 22 -12.46 10.36 0.98
CA GLU A 22 -13.61 10.58 1.86
C GLU A 22 -13.51 9.81 3.19
N GLU A 23 -12.90 8.62 3.20
CA GLU A 23 -12.70 7.81 4.40
C GLU A 23 -11.46 8.26 5.23
N ILE A 24 -10.39 8.73 4.58
CA ILE A 24 -9.13 9.13 5.25
C ILE A 24 -9.21 10.51 5.87
N VAL A 25 -9.83 11.48 5.19
CA VAL A 25 -9.86 12.88 5.65
C VAL A 25 -10.41 13.03 7.07
N PRO A 26 -11.50 12.36 7.48
CA PRO A 26 -11.99 12.41 8.85
C PRO A 26 -10.98 11.93 9.90
N ALA A 27 -10.18 10.91 9.61
CA ALA A 27 -9.16 10.42 10.53
C ALA A 27 -8.04 11.46 10.70
N VAL A 28 -7.57 12.07 9.60
CA VAL A 28 -6.56 13.14 9.66
C VAL A 28 -7.07 14.36 10.44
N GLN A 29 -8.34 14.72 10.27
CA GLN A 29 -8.97 15.83 11.01
C GLN A 29 -9.06 15.56 12.52
N GLN A 30 -9.07 14.29 12.94
CA GLN A 30 -8.99 13.89 14.35
C GLN A 30 -7.55 13.87 14.89
N GLY A 31 -6.56 14.25 14.09
CA GLY A 31 -5.15 14.33 14.49
C GLY A 31 -4.32 13.07 14.19
N VAL A 32 -4.88 12.09 13.48
CA VAL A 32 -4.13 10.92 13.03
C VAL A 32 -3.17 11.31 11.90
N GLN A 33 -1.90 10.94 12.04
CA GLN A 33 -0.92 11.09 10.96
C GLN A 33 -1.05 9.90 10.00
N VAL A 34 -1.36 10.16 8.75
CA VAL A 34 -1.64 9.12 7.74
C VAL A 34 -0.60 9.12 6.64
N ALA A 35 0.04 7.98 6.44
CA ALA A 35 0.84 7.65 5.27
C ALA A 35 0.17 6.52 4.47
N ILE A 36 0.29 6.54 3.15
CA ILE A 36 -0.42 5.60 2.27
C ILE A 36 0.57 4.97 1.30
N VAL A 37 0.56 3.64 1.22
CA VAL A 37 1.29 2.89 0.18
C VAL A 37 0.27 2.37 -0.82
N VAL A 38 0.43 2.75 -2.09
CA VAL A 38 -0.55 2.44 -3.14
C VAL A 38 -0.02 1.35 -4.06
N GLY A 39 -0.87 0.33 -4.34
CA GLY A 39 -0.61 -0.69 -5.35
C GLY A 39 -0.88 -0.19 -6.78
N GLY A 40 -0.34 -0.89 -7.77
CA GLY A 40 -0.54 -0.64 -9.20
C GLY A 40 -1.20 -1.80 -9.96
N GLY A 41 -1.71 -2.80 -9.25
CA GLY A 41 -2.24 -4.03 -9.82
C GLY A 41 -3.53 -3.88 -10.64
N ASN A 42 -4.20 -2.72 -10.55
CA ASN A 42 -5.31 -2.35 -11.42
C ASN A 42 -4.86 -1.96 -12.85
N PHE A 43 -3.60 -1.62 -13.05
CA PHE A 43 -3.02 -1.35 -14.37
C PHE A 43 -2.23 -2.55 -14.85
N PHE A 44 -1.21 -2.97 -14.07
CA PHE A 44 -0.28 -4.02 -14.48
C PHE A 44 0.15 -4.88 -13.30
N ARG A 45 0.23 -6.19 -13.53
CA ARG A 45 0.82 -7.16 -12.61
C ARG A 45 2.00 -7.84 -13.30
N GLY A 46 3.20 -7.71 -12.74
CA GLY A 46 4.42 -8.24 -13.33
C GLY A 46 4.33 -9.74 -13.65
N ALA A 47 3.65 -10.52 -12.79
CA ALA A 47 3.46 -11.95 -13.03
C ALA A 47 2.53 -12.25 -14.23
N GLU A 48 1.47 -11.45 -14.44
CA GLU A 48 0.57 -11.60 -15.60
C GLU A 48 1.26 -11.15 -16.89
N LEU A 49 2.01 -10.05 -16.82
CA LEU A 49 2.82 -9.56 -17.96
C LEU A 49 3.91 -10.55 -18.36
N GLN A 50 4.49 -11.26 -17.40
CA GLN A 50 5.47 -12.32 -17.68
C GLN A 50 4.84 -13.49 -18.44
N GLN A 51 3.61 -13.88 -18.11
CA GLN A 51 2.87 -14.90 -18.89
C GLN A 51 2.58 -14.44 -20.33
N ALA A 52 2.44 -13.13 -20.54
CA ALA A 52 2.31 -12.54 -21.86
C ALA A 52 3.64 -12.32 -22.62
N GLY A 53 4.77 -12.78 -22.06
CA GLY A 53 6.09 -12.74 -22.68
C GLY A 53 6.92 -11.49 -22.36
N ILE A 54 6.47 -10.63 -21.43
CA ILE A 54 7.25 -9.48 -20.96
C ILE A 54 8.24 -9.95 -19.89
N ASP A 55 9.46 -9.46 -19.93
CA ASP A 55 10.44 -9.70 -18.86
C ASP A 55 9.89 -9.30 -17.49
N ARG A 56 10.08 -10.14 -16.48
CA ARG A 56 9.51 -9.94 -15.15
C ARG A 56 9.92 -8.61 -14.52
N SER A 57 11.19 -8.26 -14.59
CA SER A 57 11.69 -7.00 -14.01
C SER A 57 11.07 -5.79 -14.69
N ARG A 58 10.92 -5.83 -16.02
CA ARG A 58 10.24 -4.76 -16.77
C ARG A 58 8.76 -4.68 -16.42
N GLY A 59 8.08 -5.81 -16.29
CA GLY A 59 6.70 -5.87 -15.83
C GLY A 59 6.51 -5.28 -14.44
N ASP A 60 7.43 -5.54 -13.52
CA ASP A 60 7.41 -4.96 -12.18
C ASP A 60 7.64 -3.44 -12.21
N TYR A 61 8.54 -2.92 -13.07
CA TYR A 61 8.68 -1.46 -13.27
C TYR A 61 7.41 -0.83 -13.87
N MET A 62 6.74 -1.50 -14.80
CA MET A 62 5.43 -1.03 -15.32
C MET A 62 4.40 -0.95 -14.19
N GLY A 63 4.34 -1.97 -13.32
CA GLY A 63 3.50 -1.95 -12.13
C GLY A 63 3.85 -0.80 -11.18
N MET A 64 5.15 -0.53 -10.94
CA MET A 64 5.60 0.61 -10.15
C MET A 64 5.16 1.95 -10.73
N LEU A 65 5.25 2.15 -12.03
CA LEU A 65 4.73 3.35 -12.70
C LEU A 65 3.20 3.45 -12.56
N GLY A 66 2.49 2.33 -12.63
CA GLY A 66 1.05 2.27 -12.34
C GLY A 66 0.71 2.76 -10.94
N THR A 67 1.54 2.45 -9.92
CA THR A 67 1.33 3.00 -8.57
C THR A 67 1.43 4.51 -8.54
N VAL A 68 2.33 5.11 -9.32
CA VAL A 68 2.50 6.57 -9.38
C VAL A 68 1.26 7.25 -9.94
N MET A 69 0.65 6.69 -10.98
CA MET A 69 -0.62 7.20 -11.52
C MET A 69 -1.72 7.17 -10.46
N ASN A 70 -1.83 6.09 -9.69
CA ASN A 70 -2.77 5.99 -8.58
C ASN A 70 -2.48 7.01 -7.46
N CYS A 71 -1.19 7.24 -7.14
CA CYS A 71 -0.80 8.25 -6.15
C CYS A 71 -1.25 9.65 -6.55
N LEU A 72 -1.06 10.03 -7.81
CA LEU A 72 -1.45 11.36 -8.31
C LEU A 72 -2.96 11.53 -8.29
N ALA A 73 -3.73 10.50 -8.68
CA ALA A 73 -5.18 10.54 -8.61
C ALA A 73 -5.68 10.68 -7.16
N LEU A 74 -5.09 9.91 -6.23
CA LEU A 74 -5.46 9.98 -4.82
C LEU A 74 -5.06 11.33 -4.20
N GLN A 75 -3.91 11.88 -4.55
CA GLN A 75 -3.49 13.23 -4.13
C GLN A 75 -4.54 14.27 -4.52
N ASP A 76 -4.97 14.25 -5.79
CA ASP A 76 -5.93 15.24 -6.29
C ASP A 76 -7.26 15.17 -5.51
N PHE A 77 -7.78 13.97 -5.24
CA PHE A 77 -9.00 13.82 -4.45
C PHE A 77 -8.84 14.23 -2.99
N LEU A 78 -7.73 13.92 -2.34
CA LEU A 78 -7.45 14.39 -0.99
C LEU A 78 -7.36 15.92 -0.92
N GLU A 79 -6.71 16.55 -1.89
CA GLU A 79 -6.59 17.99 -1.98
C GLU A 79 -7.92 18.69 -2.32
N GLN A 80 -8.82 18.05 -3.10
CA GLN A 80 -10.19 18.50 -3.31
C GLN A 80 -11.01 18.51 -2.00
N GLU A 81 -10.77 17.54 -1.11
CA GLU A 81 -11.36 17.50 0.24
C GLU A 81 -10.66 18.44 1.24
N GLY A 82 -9.72 19.28 0.79
CA GLY A 82 -9.01 20.26 1.63
C GLY A 82 -7.83 19.68 2.40
N GLN A 83 -7.47 18.40 2.19
CA GLN A 83 -6.36 17.74 2.88
C GLN A 83 -5.05 17.94 2.14
N ALA A 84 -4.12 18.70 2.74
CA ALA A 84 -2.78 18.87 2.18
C ALA A 84 -2.04 17.53 2.07
N THR A 85 -1.53 17.22 0.88
CA THR A 85 -0.97 15.91 0.55
C THR A 85 0.37 16.04 -0.16
N ARG A 86 1.26 15.05 -0.02
CA ARG A 86 2.53 14.93 -0.75
C ARG A 86 2.72 13.52 -1.28
N VAL A 87 3.06 13.41 -2.57
CA VAL A 87 3.48 12.15 -3.18
C VAL A 87 4.99 12.07 -3.15
N GLN A 88 5.52 10.96 -2.66
CA GLN A 88 6.94 10.60 -2.71
C GLN A 88 7.15 9.30 -3.45
N THR A 89 8.16 9.24 -4.31
CA THR A 89 8.43 8.08 -5.16
C THR A 89 9.82 7.51 -4.95
N ALA A 90 9.92 6.18 -4.93
CA ALA A 90 11.20 5.47 -4.81
C ALA A 90 12.03 5.52 -6.10
N ILE A 91 11.40 5.79 -7.26
CA ILE A 91 12.07 6.09 -8.52
C ILE A 91 12.08 7.61 -8.68
N THR A 92 13.25 8.19 -8.96
CA THR A 92 13.38 9.64 -9.10
C THR A 92 12.63 10.15 -10.32
N MET A 93 11.64 11.02 -10.10
CA MET A 93 10.84 11.67 -11.13
C MET A 93 10.41 13.07 -10.67
N GLY A 94 11.40 13.93 -10.40
CA GLY A 94 11.22 15.20 -9.71
C GLY A 94 10.23 16.20 -10.33
N GLN A 95 9.86 16.03 -11.61
CA GLN A 95 8.80 16.81 -12.26
C GLN A 95 7.38 16.37 -11.86
N VAL A 96 7.24 15.16 -11.31
CA VAL A 96 5.96 14.53 -11.03
C VAL A 96 5.71 14.41 -9.53
N ALA A 97 6.72 13.97 -8.77
CA ALA A 97 6.63 13.71 -7.35
C ALA A 97 7.98 13.95 -6.65
N GLU A 98 7.94 14.12 -5.33
CA GLU A 98 9.15 14.24 -4.55
C GLU A 98 9.92 12.91 -4.49
N PRO A 99 11.27 12.91 -4.51
CA PRO A 99 12.02 11.70 -4.19
C PRO A 99 11.74 11.28 -2.74
N TYR A 100 11.58 9.98 -2.52
CA TYR A 100 11.38 9.43 -1.19
C TYR A 100 12.63 9.63 -0.32
N ILE A 101 12.43 10.29 0.80
CA ILE A 101 13.40 10.47 1.87
C ILE A 101 12.66 10.33 3.21
N PRO A 102 12.98 9.33 4.07
CA PRO A 102 12.23 9.07 5.30
C PRO A 102 12.03 10.31 6.18
N LEU A 103 13.09 11.06 6.47
CA LEU A 103 13.01 12.27 7.29
C LEU A 103 12.11 13.35 6.68
N LYS A 104 12.00 13.40 5.35
CA LYS A 104 11.11 14.33 4.66
C LYS A 104 9.65 13.88 4.78
N ALA A 105 9.39 12.57 4.70
CA ALA A 105 8.07 12.01 4.94
C ALA A 105 7.60 12.31 6.37
N ILE A 106 8.43 12.03 7.38
CA ILE A 106 8.15 12.35 8.79
C ILE A 106 7.82 13.83 8.94
N ARG A 107 8.62 14.72 8.33
CA ARG A 107 8.38 16.17 8.41
C ARG A 107 7.08 16.61 7.76
N HIS A 108 6.60 15.91 6.74
CA HIS A 108 5.28 16.17 6.16
C HIS A 108 4.17 15.72 7.11
N LEU A 109 4.28 14.52 7.70
CA LEU A 109 3.32 14.00 8.67
C LEU A 109 3.20 14.90 9.91
N GLU A 110 4.33 15.38 10.47
CA GLU A 110 4.36 16.35 11.57
C GLU A 110 3.62 17.68 11.24
N LYS A 111 3.53 18.02 9.96
CA LYS A 111 2.79 19.20 9.49
C LYS A 111 1.33 18.92 9.15
N GLY A 112 0.80 17.77 9.54
CA GLY A 112 -0.57 17.37 9.26
C GLY A 112 -0.87 17.08 7.78
N ARG A 113 0.15 16.74 6.99
CA ARG A 113 -0.01 16.34 5.59
C ARG A 113 -0.14 14.85 5.48
N VAL A 114 -0.97 14.39 4.57
CA VAL A 114 -0.96 13.00 4.13
C VAL A 114 0.25 12.77 3.22
N VAL A 115 0.96 11.67 3.39
CA VAL A 115 2.07 11.27 2.51
C VAL A 115 1.68 10.02 1.74
N ILE A 116 1.81 10.04 0.42
CA ILE A 116 1.51 8.89 -0.44
C ILE A 116 2.81 8.39 -1.06
N PHE A 117 3.10 7.10 -0.90
CA PHE A 117 4.29 6.46 -1.42
C PHE A 117 4.00 5.71 -2.71
N GLY A 118 4.65 6.13 -3.79
CA GLY A 118 4.59 5.53 -5.12
C GLY A 118 5.90 4.86 -5.55
N ALA A 119 5.84 4.15 -6.65
CA ALA A 119 6.94 3.38 -7.24
C ALA A 119 7.50 2.27 -6.32
N GLY A 120 6.69 1.77 -5.39
CA GLY A 120 7.03 0.63 -4.55
C GLY A 120 8.35 0.81 -3.78
N ALA A 121 9.22 -0.21 -3.84
CA ALA A 121 10.59 -0.15 -3.31
C ALA A 121 11.60 0.51 -4.28
N GLY A 122 11.19 0.85 -5.50
CA GLY A 122 12.09 1.27 -6.57
C GLY A 122 12.88 0.11 -7.20
N MET A 123 12.58 -1.11 -6.82
CA MET A 123 13.25 -2.34 -7.26
C MET A 123 12.21 -3.41 -7.61
N PRO A 124 12.45 -4.25 -8.64
CA PRO A 124 11.56 -5.36 -8.97
C PRO A 124 11.54 -6.44 -7.87
N TYR A 125 10.59 -7.36 -7.96
CA TYR A 125 10.37 -8.53 -7.09
C TYR A 125 9.86 -8.22 -5.67
N PHE A 126 9.56 -6.99 -5.32
CA PHE A 126 8.95 -6.62 -4.04
C PHE A 126 7.47 -6.31 -4.20
N SER A 127 6.66 -6.86 -3.30
CA SER A 127 5.21 -6.58 -3.26
C SER A 127 4.90 -5.25 -2.56
N THR A 128 3.69 -4.74 -2.77
CA THR A 128 3.15 -3.60 -2.02
C THR A 128 3.10 -3.89 -0.51
N ASP A 129 2.82 -5.14 -0.11
CA ASP A 129 2.79 -5.54 1.30
C ASP A 129 4.18 -5.36 1.95
N THR A 130 5.24 -5.87 1.29
CA THR A 130 6.63 -5.69 1.75
C THR A 130 6.99 -4.20 1.86
N VAL A 131 6.62 -3.41 0.84
CA VAL A 131 6.88 -1.96 0.84
C VAL A 131 6.17 -1.26 2.00
N SER A 132 4.95 -1.66 2.33
CA SER A 132 4.18 -1.05 3.42
C SER A 132 4.85 -1.26 4.76
N ILE A 133 5.29 -2.49 5.05
CA ILE A 133 6.04 -2.78 6.28
C ILE A 133 7.38 -2.04 6.30
N GLN A 134 8.12 -2.03 5.17
CA GLN A 134 9.37 -1.29 5.08
C GLN A 134 9.17 0.20 5.38
N ARG A 135 8.19 0.85 4.74
CA ARG A 135 7.91 2.28 4.97
C ARG A 135 7.48 2.56 6.39
N SER A 136 6.65 1.69 6.99
CA SER A 136 6.21 1.84 8.38
C SER A 136 7.38 1.85 9.35
N LEU A 137 8.36 0.97 9.16
CA LEU A 137 9.57 0.92 9.97
C LEU A 137 10.44 2.17 9.78
N GLU A 138 10.62 2.63 8.52
CA GLU A 138 11.47 3.78 8.18
C GLU A 138 10.91 5.11 8.71
N ILE A 139 9.60 5.26 8.83
CA ILE A 139 8.94 6.48 9.31
C ILE A 139 8.32 6.32 10.71
N HIS A 140 8.62 5.22 11.40
CA HIS A 140 8.20 4.93 12.78
C HIS A 140 6.68 4.97 12.97
N CYS A 141 5.95 4.22 12.13
CA CYS A 141 4.50 4.10 12.30
C CYS A 141 4.13 3.25 13.51
N ASP A 142 3.02 3.58 14.15
CA ASP A 142 2.46 2.82 15.26
C ASP A 142 1.70 1.60 14.74
N GLU A 143 0.99 1.74 13.62
CA GLU A 143 0.14 0.70 13.03
C GLU A 143 0.21 0.68 11.50
N VAL A 144 -0.05 -0.50 10.93
CA VAL A 144 -0.19 -0.72 9.48
C VAL A 144 -1.56 -1.33 9.21
N LEU A 145 -2.41 -0.59 8.49
CA LEU A 145 -3.73 -1.04 8.06
C LEU A 145 -3.67 -1.54 6.61
N MET A 146 -4.08 -2.77 6.37
CA MET A 146 -4.06 -3.38 5.04
C MET A 146 -5.46 -3.54 4.47
N GLY A 147 -5.81 -2.74 3.48
CA GLY A 147 -7.03 -2.92 2.69
C GLY A 147 -6.88 -4.10 1.73
N LYS A 148 -7.45 -5.24 2.06
CA LYS A 148 -7.48 -6.44 1.22
C LYS A 148 -8.89 -6.66 0.68
N ASN A 149 -8.98 -7.05 -0.59
CA ASN A 149 -10.25 -7.42 -1.20
C ASN A 149 -10.55 -8.90 -0.97
N GLY A 150 -11.82 -9.23 -0.71
CA GLY A 150 -12.35 -10.60 -0.76
C GLY A 150 -12.68 -11.26 0.58
N VAL A 151 -11.97 -10.95 1.69
CA VAL A 151 -12.26 -11.49 3.03
C VAL A 151 -12.02 -10.42 4.10
N ASP A 152 -12.75 -10.49 5.20
CA ASP A 152 -12.75 -9.51 6.28
C ASP A 152 -11.67 -9.75 7.37
N GLY A 153 -10.71 -10.61 7.09
CA GLY A 153 -9.63 -10.91 8.02
C GLY A 153 -8.80 -12.11 7.62
N VAL A 154 -7.96 -12.57 8.55
CA VAL A 154 -7.12 -13.76 8.39
C VAL A 154 -7.81 -14.97 8.95
N TYR A 155 -7.81 -16.05 8.19
CA TYR A 155 -8.48 -17.31 8.51
C TYR A 155 -7.49 -18.47 8.58
N THR A 156 -7.90 -19.55 9.27
CA THR A 156 -7.12 -20.80 9.35
C THR A 156 -6.99 -21.51 8.00
N ALA A 157 -7.92 -21.24 7.08
CA ALA A 157 -7.95 -21.69 5.68
C ALA A 157 -8.76 -20.68 4.85
N ASP A 158 -8.81 -20.83 3.52
CA ASP A 158 -9.64 -19.96 2.66
C ASP A 158 -11.15 -20.20 2.97
N PRO A 159 -11.87 -19.23 3.56
CA PRO A 159 -13.27 -19.40 3.95
C PRO A 159 -14.21 -19.60 2.77
N ARG A 160 -13.77 -19.31 1.54
CA ARG A 160 -14.53 -19.58 0.31
C ARG A 160 -14.45 -21.05 -0.13
N LYS A 161 -13.51 -21.81 0.42
CA LYS A 161 -13.24 -23.22 0.08
C LYS A 161 -13.45 -24.16 1.25
N ASP A 162 -13.34 -23.67 2.47
CA ASP A 162 -13.49 -24.45 3.70
C ASP A 162 -14.48 -23.75 4.64
N GLU A 163 -15.67 -24.33 4.79
CA GLU A 163 -16.73 -23.83 5.67
C GLU A 163 -16.34 -23.86 7.15
N ASN A 164 -15.33 -24.65 7.53
CA ASN A 164 -14.82 -24.72 8.90
C ASN A 164 -13.70 -23.71 9.18
N ALA A 165 -13.32 -22.90 8.19
CA ALA A 165 -12.30 -21.87 8.36
C ALA A 165 -12.71 -20.88 9.44
N LYS A 166 -11.84 -20.67 10.42
CA LYS A 166 -12.06 -19.74 11.56
C LYS A 166 -11.20 -18.50 11.39
N ARG A 167 -11.81 -17.33 11.58
CA ARG A 167 -11.10 -16.07 11.59
C ARG A 167 -10.28 -15.94 12.87
N PHE A 168 -9.03 -15.47 12.75
CA PHE A 168 -8.23 -15.08 13.90
C PHE A 168 -8.66 -13.69 14.37
N GLU A 169 -8.81 -13.51 15.68
CA GLU A 169 -8.95 -12.19 16.30
C GLU A 169 -7.59 -11.50 16.39
N THR A 170 -6.56 -12.26 16.77
CA THR A 170 -5.18 -11.84 16.81
C THR A 170 -4.28 -12.93 16.27
N LEU A 171 -3.22 -12.55 15.57
CA LEU A 171 -2.29 -13.48 14.96
C LEU A 171 -0.87 -12.87 14.98
N SER A 172 0.10 -13.58 15.57
CA SER A 172 1.49 -13.12 15.49
C SER A 172 2.10 -13.39 14.12
N TYR A 173 3.03 -12.54 13.69
CA TYR A 173 3.78 -12.75 12.44
C TYR A 173 4.50 -14.10 12.41
N ASN A 174 5.08 -14.53 13.55
CA ASN A 174 5.71 -15.84 13.66
C ASN A 174 4.73 -16.97 13.38
N ARG A 175 3.53 -16.91 13.93
CA ARG A 175 2.49 -17.91 13.71
C ARG A 175 2.04 -17.92 12.25
N ALA A 176 1.84 -16.76 11.65
CA ALA A 176 1.47 -16.64 10.25
C ALA A 176 2.51 -17.27 9.31
N LEU A 177 3.81 -17.08 9.60
CA LEU A 177 4.91 -17.68 8.84
C LEU A 177 4.97 -19.21 9.01
N VAL A 178 4.90 -19.70 10.25
CA VAL A 178 4.98 -21.14 10.55
C VAL A 178 3.81 -21.91 9.93
N ASP A 179 2.62 -21.36 10.04
CA ASP A 179 1.39 -21.97 9.51
C ASP A 179 1.21 -21.68 8.00
N ASN A 180 2.14 -20.94 7.37
CA ASN A 180 2.12 -20.54 5.94
C ASN A 180 0.79 -19.88 5.55
N LEU A 181 0.27 -19.01 6.41
CA LEU A 181 -1.00 -18.32 6.16
C LEU A 181 -0.83 -17.21 5.13
N ALA A 182 -1.73 -17.17 4.15
CA ALA A 182 -1.71 -16.22 3.03
C ALA A 182 -2.28 -14.83 3.42
N VAL A 183 -1.65 -14.17 4.39
CA VAL A 183 -2.02 -12.82 4.85
C VAL A 183 -1.36 -11.75 3.99
N MET A 184 -0.05 -11.86 3.88
CA MET A 184 0.87 -11.05 3.09
C MET A 184 2.03 -11.94 2.65
N ASP A 185 2.89 -11.47 1.78
CA ASP A 185 4.06 -12.26 1.39
C ASP A 185 5.04 -12.49 2.57
N ALA A 186 5.87 -13.53 2.43
CA ALA A 186 6.78 -13.95 3.50
C ALA A 186 7.82 -12.86 3.86
N SER A 187 8.20 -12.01 2.91
CA SER A 187 9.14 -10.90 3.15
C SER A 187 8.50 -9.85 4.05
N ALA A 188 7.24 -9.47 3.78
CA ALA A 188 6.47 -8.56 4.62
C ALA A 188 6.29 -9.11 6.04
N GLN A 189 5.91 -10.39 6.16
CA GLN A 189 5.77 -11.05 7.47
C GLN A 189 7.09 -11.09 8.24
N SER A 190 8.21 -11.32 7.55
CA SER A 190 9.53 -11.38 8.17
C SER A 190 10.02 -10.02 8.64
N LEU A 191 9.74 -8.95 7.90
CA LEU A 191 10.10 -7.58 8.28
C LEU A 191 9.26 -7.04 9.44
N GLY A 192 7.99 -7.44 9.54
CA GLY A 192 7.04 -6.97 10.56
C GLY A 192 7.22 -7.61 11.95
N ARG A 193 8.18 -8.52 12.11
CA ARG A 193 8.50 -9.16 13.41
C ARG A 193 9.19 -8.18 14.32
#